data_819be631b12bb87c50b389753134554c
#
_entry.id   819be631b12bb87c50b389753134554c
#
_cell.length_a   1.000
_cell.length_b   1.000
_cell.length_c   1.000
_cell.angle_alpha   90.00
_cell.angle_beta   90.00
_cell.angle_gamma   90.00
#
_symmetry.space_group_name_H-M   'P 1'
#
loop_
_entity.id
_entity.type
_entity.pdbx_description
1 polymer ?
#
loop_
_entity_poly.entity_id
_entity_poly.type
_entity_poly.pdbx_seq_one_letter_code
_entity_poly.pdbx_strand_id
1 'polypeptide(L)'
;VTHCSNIVGTVNNLKKISELAHEKNAIVIGDGVSFAPHGFPDVKELGVDFYTFSLYKTYGPHLGLLYGKKEILDKLPNQNHEFLEGDVPYTLNPGGPNHEELSCLVGVYEYFMNLFEHHYPGENPSIREKIHKVNELIAEHEKEIANPLLDYLTN
;
A
#
# COMPACT_ATOMS: atom_id res chain seq x y z
N VAL A 1 -10.06 7.14 -6.05
CA VAL A 1 -9.22 8.35 -5.94
C VAL A 1 -7.75 7.97 -5.98
N THR A 2 -6.97 8.57 -6.84
CA THR A 2 -5.50 8.39 -6.87
C THR A 2 -4.88 9.03 -5.62
N HIS A 3 -4.05 8.27 -4.89
CA HIS A 3 -3.34 8.78 -3.71
C HIS A 3 -2.16 9.68 -4.11
N CYS A 4 -1.37 9.24 -5.10
CA CYS A 4 -0.26 10.00 -5.66
C CYS A 4 -0.28 9.94 -7.19
N SER A 5 -0.13 11.10 -7.85
CA SER A 5 -0.04 11.17 -9.31
C SER A 5 1.28 10.55 -9.79
N ASN A 6 1.21 9.63 -10.73
CA ASN A 6 2.39 9.03 -11.38
C ASN A 6 3.08 9.97 -12.40
N ILE A 7 2.50 11.14 -12.67
CA ILE A 7 3.03 12.11 -13.66
C ILE A 7 3.70 13.27 -12.96
N VAL A 8 3.02 13.87 -11.97
CA VAL A 8 3.46 15.11 -11.32
C VAL A 8 3.75 14.96 -9.83
N GLY A 9 3.61 13.75 -9.28
CA GLY A 9 3.92 13.44 -7.89
C GLY A 9 2.99 14.09 -6.85
N THR A 10 1.91 14.75 -7.26
CA THR A 10 0.97 15.35 -6.31
C THR A 10 0.31 14.30 -5.45
N VAL A 11 0.40 14.45 -4.12
CA VAL A 11 -0.23 13.58 -3.14
C VAL A 11 -1.57 14.17 -2.71
N ASN A 12 -2.64 13.40 -2.85
CA ASN A 12 -3.98 13.78 -2.43
C ASN A 12 -4.22 13.40 -0.97
N ASN A 13 -4.89 14.26 -0.21
CA ASN A 13 -5.26 13.99 1.16
C ASN A 13 -6.44 13.01 1.23
N LEU A 14 -6.14 11.70 1.10
CA LEU A 14 -7.16 10.64 1.12
C LEU A 14 -7.95 10.61 2.42
N LYS A 15 -7.32 10.92 3.57
CA LYS A 15 -8.00 10.99 4.85
C LYS A 15 -9.16 11.99 4.79
N LYS A 16 -8.87 13.21 4.35
CA LYS A 16 -9.90 14.25 4.24
C LYS A 16 -10.96 13.91 3.20
N ILE A 17 -10.56 13.30 2.09
CA ILE A 17 -11.50 12.85 1.05
C ILE A 17 -12.41 11.75 1.59
N SER A 18 -11.86 10.79 2.37
CA SER A 18 -12.63 9.71 2.99
C SER A 18 -13.66 10.27 3.98
N GLU A 19 -13.26 11.21 4.85
CA GLU A 19 -14.18 11.88 5.79
C GLU A 19 -15.36 12.51 5.05
N LEU A 20 -15.10 13.34 4.03
CA LEU A 20 -16.13 14.04 3.25
C LEU A 20 -17.05 13.09 2.46
N ALA A 21 -16.48 12.01 1.90
CA ALA A 21 -17.24 11.01 1.16
C ALA A 21 -18.18 10.22 2.11
N HIS A 22 -17.69 9.85 3.28
CA HIS A 22 -18.46 9.11 4.27
C HIS A 22 -19.62 9.95 4.84
N GLU A 23 -19.49 11.27 4.95
CA GLU A 23 -20.64 12.16 5.26
C GLU A 23 -21.81 12.03 4.26
N LYS A 24 -21.54 11.54 3.06
CA LYS A 24 -22.51 11.28 2.00
C LYS A 24 -22.78 9.79 1.77
N ASN A 25 -22.37 8.93 2.68
CA ASN A 25 -22.45 7.47 2.56
C ASN A 25 -21.80 6.91 1.28
N ALA A 26 -20.77 7.56 0.76
CA ALA A 26 -20.05 7.12 -0.40
C ALA A 26 -18.85 6.24 0.01
N ILE A 27 -18.59 5.17 -0.76
CA ILE A 27 -17.44 4.29 -0.60
C ILE A 27 -16.21 4.93 -1.23
N VAL A 28 -15.07 4.83 -0.56
CA VAL A 28 -13.79 5.38 -1.03
C VAL A 28 -12.82 4.26 -1.40
N ILE A 29 -12.42 4.25 -2.66
CA ILE A 29 -11.38 3.37 -3.18
C ILE A 29 -10.13 4.21 -3.44
N GLY A 30 -9.04 3.96 -2.69
CA GLY A 30 -7.75 4.60 -2.86
C GLY A 30 -6.87 3.82 -3.85
N ASP A 31 -6.35 4.50 -4.86
CA ASP A 31 -5.30 3.98 -5.74
C ASP A 31 -3.94 4.46 -5.25
N GLY A 32 -3.20 3.54 -4.63
CA GLY A 32 -1.89 3.79 -4.04
C GLY A 32 -0.71 3.34 -4.88
N VAL A 33 -0.92 2.98 -6.15
CA VAL A 33 0.13 2.39 -7.01
C VAL A 33 1.38 3.26 -7.09
N SER A 34 1.25 4.57 -7.08
CA SER A 34 2.39 5.49 -7.12
C SER A 34 2.78 6.06 -5.74
N PHE A 35 2.01 5.75 -4.69
CA PHE A 35 2.32 6.17 -3.32
C PHE A 35 3.05 5.09 -2.52
N ALA A 36 2.60 3.85 -2.62
CA ALA A 36 3.09 2.73 -1.80
C ALA A 36 4.62 2.48 -1.87
N PRO A 37 5.32 2.74 -3.00
CA PRO A 37 6.77 2.61 -3.05
C PRO A 37 7.54 3.57 -2.14
N HIS A 38 6.95 4.74 -1.83
CA HIS A 38 7.56 5.81 -1.04
C HIS A 38 7.08 5.84 0.42
N GLY A 39 6.19 4.93 0.79
CA GLY A 39 5.69 4.76 2.14
C GLY A 39 4.44 3.90 2.18
N PHE A 40 4.49 2.76 2.87
CA PHE A 40 3.30 1.92 3.01
C PHE A 40 2.17 2.68 3.71
N PRO A 41 0.98 2.76 3.08
CA PRO A 41 -0.13 3.53 3.63
C PRO A 41 -0.69 2.88 4.89
N ASP A 42 -1.04 3.68 5.87
CA ASP A 42 -1.91 3.26 6.94
C ASP A 42 -3.37 3.37 6.49
N VAL A 43 -3.89 2.31 5.93
CA VAL A 43 -5.27 2.28 5.39
C VAL A 43 -6.34 2.55 6.45
N LYS A 44 -6.04 2.26 7.74
CA LYS A 44 -6.94 2.56 8.84
C LYS A 44 -6.96 4.05 9.16
N GLU A 45 -5.78 4.68 9.15
CA GLU A 45 -5.67 6.12 9.36
C GLU A 45 -6.25 6.92 8.20
N LEU A 46 -6.06 6.46 6.97
CA LEU A 46 -6.64 7.07 5.76
C LEU A 46 -8.18 6.96 5.73
N GLY A 47 -8.75 5.99 6.46
CA GLY A 47 -10.18 5.76 6.53
C GLY A 47 -10.80 5.20 5.25
N VAL A 48 -10.00 4.85 4.25
CA VAL A 48 -10.47 4.30 2.97
C VAL A 48 -11.19 2.96 3.17
N ASP A 49 -12.14 2.66 2.29
CA ASP A 49 -12.89 1.40 2.32
C ASP A 49 -12.18 0.31 1.54
N PHE A 50 -11.53 0.69 0.44
CA PHE A 50 -10.64 -0.15 -0.34
C PHE A 50 -9.35 0.60 -0.64
N TYR A 51 -8.24 -0.13 -0.77
CA TYR A 51 -6.97 0.43 -1.18
C TYR A 51 -6.21 -0.58 -2.04
N THR A 52 -5.67 -0.13 -3.16
CA THR A 52 -4.95 -1.01 -4.08
C THR A 52 -3.60 -0.45 -4.44
N PHE A 53 -2.62 -1.34 -4.64
CA PHE A 53 -1.32 -1.01 -5.19
C PHE A 53 -0.65 -2.22 -5.84
N SER A 54 0.43 -1.98 -6.56
CA SER A 54 1.20 -3.02 -7.26
C SER A 54 2.44 -3.40 -6.47
N LEU A 55 2.60 -4.68 -6.17
CA LEU A 55 3.75 -5.17 -5.43
C LEU A 55 5.06 -5.03 -6.21
N TYR A 56 5.04 -5.09 -7.55
CA TYR A 56 6.25 -4.89 -8.37
C TYR A 56 6.85 -3.47 -8.25
N LYS A 57 6.08 -2.50 -7.76
CA LYS A 57 6.57 -1.16 -7.42
C LYS A 57 7.06 -1.05 -5.97
N THR A 58 6.80 -2.07 -5.15
CA THR A 58 7.17 -2.14 -3.73
C THR A 58 8.09 -3.32 -3.46
N TYR A 59 9.09 -3.51 -4.32
CA TYR A 59 10.14 -4.55 -4.21
C TYR A 59 9.65 -5.99 -4.37
N GLY A 60 8.43 -6.19 -4.86
CA GLY A 60 7.77 -7.49 -4.97
C GLY A 60 7.53 -7.97 -6.40
N PRO A 61 6.82 -9.09 -6.56
CA PRO A 61 6.47 -9.69 -7.85
C PRO A 61 5.35 -8.91 -8.57
N HIS A 62 5.00 -9.35 -9.78
CA HIS A 62 3.91 -8.79 -10.59
C HIS A 62 2.51 -9.15 -10.06
N LEU A 63 2.27 -8.79 -8.81
CA LEU A 63 0.97 -8.94 -8.16
C LEU A 63 0.36 -7.58 -7.83
N GLY A 64 -0.96 -7.49 -7.95
CA GLY A 64 -1.76 -6.44 -7.33
C GLY A 64 -2.20 -6.85 -5.94
N LEU A 65 -2.22 -5.90 -5.01
CA LEU A 65 -2.78 -6.07 -3.68
C LEU A 65 -4.03 -5.20 -3.56
N LEU A 66 -5.10 -5.77 -3.05
CA LEU A 66 -6.33 -5.07 -2.69
C LEU A 66 -6.61 -5.27 -1.20
N TYR A 67 -6.61 -4.17 -0.46
CA TYR A 67 -7.21 -4.10 0.86
C TYR A 67 -8.68 -3.75 0.74
N GLY A 68 -9.54 -4.37 1.53
CA GLY A 68 -10.94 -4.00 1.67
C GLY A 68 -11.42 -4.16 3.11
N LYS A 69 -12.29 -3.25 3.57
CA LYS A 69 -12.93 -3.38 4.87
C LYS A 69 -13.82 -4.64 4.88
N LYS A 70 -13.63 -5.49 5.89
CA LYS A 70 -14.34 -6.77 6.00
C LYS A 70 -15.85 -6.60 5.94
N GLU A 71 -16.41 -5.62 6.65
CA GLU A 71 -17.84 -5.34 6.69
C GLU A 71 -18.45 -4.93 5.34
N ILE A 72 -17.62 -4.50 4.39
CA ILE A 72 -18.04 -4.22 3.01
C ILE A 72 -17.85 -5.47 2.15
N LEU A 73 -16.71 -6.15 2.27
CA LEU A 73 -16.43 -7.39 1.54
C LEU A 73 -17.50 -8.47 1.81
N ASP A 74 -17.95 -8.60 3.06
CA ASP A 74 -18.99 -9.56 3.48
C ASP A 74 -20.36 -9.33 2.78
N LYS A 75 -20.57 -8.15 2.22
CA LYS A 75 -21.83 -7.76 1.56
C LYS A 75 -21.73 -7.78 0.03
N LEU A 76 -20.54 -7.97 -0.51
CA LEU A 76 -20.36 -8.00 -1.95
C LEU A 76 -20.86 -9.33 -2.54
N PRO A 77 -21.46 -9.29 -3.73
CA PRO A 77 -21.79 -10.51 -4.45
C PRO A 77 -20.50 -11.26 -4.84
N ASN A 78 -20.56 -12.58 -4.76
CA ASN A 78 -19.43 -13.42 -5.16
C ASN A 78 -19.04 -13.19 -6.62
N GLN A 79 -17.75 -12.92 -6.86
CA GLN A 79 -17.15 -12.77 -8.18
C GLN A 79 -16.25 -13.97 -8.52
N ASN A 80 -16.23 -14.99 -7.68
CA ASN A 80 -15.49 -16.23 -7.84
C ASN A 80 -16.43 -17.39 -8.19
N HIS A 81 -15.90 -18.60 -8.27
CA HIS A 81 -16.69 -19.81 -8.47
C HIS A 81 -17.78 -19.98 -7.40
N GLU A 82 -18.93 -20.54 -7.80
CA GLU A 82 -20.09 -20.71 -6.93
C GLU A 82 -19.77 -21.51 -5.65
N PHE A 83 -18.89 -22.51 -5.75
CA PHE A 83 -18.48 -23.31 -4.58
C PHE A 83 -17.61 -22.57 -3.55
N LEU A 84 -17.17 -21.36 -3.87
CA LEU A 84 -16.44 -20.44 -2.95
C LEU A 84 -17.36 -19.33 -2.43
N GLU A 85 -18.66 -19.38 -2.71
CA GLU A 85 -19.61 -18.39 -2.20
C GLU A 85 -19.63 -18.40 -0.67
N GLY A 86 -19.51 -17.23 -0.07
CA GLY A 86 -19.45 -17.06 1.39
C GLY A 86 -18.07 -17.21 2.00
N ASP A 87 -17.06 -17.62 1.23
CA ASP A 87 -15.67 -17.67 1.67
C ASP A 87 -14.98 -16.33 1.37
N VAL A 88 -15.10 -15.43 2.32
CA VAL A 88 -14.47 -14.11 2.25
C VAL A 88 -13.00 -14.25 2.27
N PRO A 89 -12.08 -14.19 1.87
CA PRO A 89 -11.20 -13.39 1.04
C PRO A 89 -11.28 -13.71 -0.47
N TYR A 90 -12.00 -14.75 -0.85
CA TYR A 90 -12.11 -15.18 -2.24
C TYR A 90 -13.21 -14.45 -3.03
N THR A 91 -14.09 -13.68 -2.38
CA THR A 91 -15.22 -12.96 -3.00
C THR A 91 -14.86 -12.20 -4.27
N LEU A 92 -13.72 -11.50 -4.26
CA LEU A 92 -13.24 -10.68 -5.39
C LEU A 92 -12.10 -11.33 -6.19
N ASN A 93 -11.74 -12.57 -5.88
CA ASN A 93 -10.66 -13.27 -6.57
C ASN A 93 -11.25 -14.23 -7.60
N PRO A 94 -11.21 -13.91 -8.91
CA PRO A 94 -11.93 -14.66 -9.95
C PRO A 94 -11.33 -16.04 -10.28
N GLY A 95 -10.32 -16.48 -9.54
CA GLY A 95 -9.67 -17.78 -9.73
C GLY A 95 -8.64 -18.08 -8.65
N GLY A 96 -7.90 -19.17 -8.79
CA GLY A 96 -6.79 -19.49 -7.90
C GLY A 96 -5.68 -18.42 -7.97
N PRO A 97 -5.10 -18.03 -6.83
CA PRO A 97 -3.98 -17.09 -6.83
C PRO A 97 -2.72 -17.74 -7.44
N ASN A 98 -1.80 -16.91 -7.93
CA ASN A 98 -0.46 -17.34 -8.32
C ASN A 98 0.36 -17.64 -7.05
N HIS A 99 0.46 -18.92 -6.69
CA HIS A 99 1.12 -19.34 -5.45
C HIS A 99 2.62 -19.06 -5.44
N GLU A 100 3.28 -19.15 -6.60
CA GLU A 100 4.69 -18.86 -6.78
C GLU A 100 4.99 -17.39 -6.45
N GLU A 101 4.22 -16.48 -7.02
CA GLU A 101 4.38 -15.06 -6.76
C GLU A 101 3.95 -14.67 -5.33
N LEU A 102 2.91 -15.30 -4.79
CA LEU A 102 2.53 -15.09 -3.38
C LEU A 102 3.65 -15.48 -2.42
N SER A 103 4.36 -16.58 -2.69
CA SER A 103 5.48 -16.99 -1.84
C SER A 103 6.62 -15.96 -1.80
N CYS A 104 6.79 -15.16 -2.85
CA CYS A 104 7.80 -14.11 -2.91
C CYS A 104 7.53 -12.95 -1.91
N LEU A 105 6.32 -12.83 -1.36
CA LEU A 105 6.00 -11.79 -0.37
C LEU A 105 6.82 -11.92 0.92
N VAL A 106 7.25 -13.13 1.25
CA VAL A 106 8.18 -13.38 2.36
C VAL A 106 9.49 -12.59 2.14
N GLY A 107 10.02 -12.63 0.91
CA GLY A 107 11.24 -11.89 0.54
C GLY A 107 11.06 -10.36 0.64
N VAL A 108 9.88 -9.82 0.32
CA VAL A 108 9.59 -8.39 0.52
C VAL A 108 9.63 -8.04 2.01
N TYR A 109 9.00 -8.85 2.84
CA TYR A 109 9.03 -8.68 4.30
C TYR A 109 10.46 -8.73 4.84
N GLU A 110 11.23 -9.76 4.46
CA GLU A 110 12.63 -9.93 4.88
C GLU A 110 13.52 -8.76 4.43
N TYR A 111 13.29 -8.21 3.24
CA TYR A 111 14.00 -7.03 2.76
C TYR A 111 13.83 -5.84 3.70
N PHE A 112 12.60 -5.52 4.10
CA PHE A 112 12.34 -4.44 5.05
C PHE A 112 12.92 -4.72 6.44
N MET A 113 12.83 -5.97 6.91
CA MET A 113 13.40 -6.34 8.22
C MET A 113 14.92 -6.26 8.21
N ASN A 114 15.57 -6.69 7.14
CA ASN A 114 17.03 -6.58 6.99
C ASN A 114 17.51 -5.13 6.92
N LEU A 115 16.78 -4.25 6.20
CA LEU A 115 17.08 -2.83 6.20
C LEU A 115 16.94 -2.23 7.61
N PHE A 116 15.88 -2.58 8.33
CA PHE A 116 15.69 -2.11 9.69
C PHE A 116 16.84 -2.55 10.60
N GLU A 117 17.18 -3.82 10.59
CA GLU A 117 18.23 -4.35 11.48
C GLU A 117 19.63 -3.80 11.14
N HIS A 118 19.87 -3.48 9.85
CA HIS A 118 21.12 -2.85 9.43
C HIS A 118 21.26 -1.42 9.99
N HIS A 119 20.19 -0.63 9.94
CA HIS A 119 20.22 0.78 10.32
C HIS A 119 19.90 1.05 11.80
N TYR A 120 19.20 0.13 12.46
CA TYR A 120 18.76 0.25 13.86
C TYR A 120 19.14 -1.00 14.68
N PRO A 121 20.45 -1.36 14.74
CA PRO A 121 20.89 -2.58 15.39
C PRO A 121 20.53 -2.59 16.88
N GLY A 122 19.95 -3.68 17.36
CA GLY A 122 19.58 -3.86 18.76
C GLY A 122 18.22 -3.27 19.18
N GLU A 123 17.53 -2.56 18.29
CA GLU A 123 16.16 -2.14 18.54
C GLU A 123 15.17 -3.26 18.22
N ASN A 124 14.09 -3.38 18.99
CA ASN A 124 13.06 -4.39 18.77
C ASN A 124 11.63 -3.83 18.92
N PRO A 125 11.24 -2.81 18.13
CA PRO A 125 9.88 -2.31 18.11
C PRO A 125 8.94 -3.28 17.37
N SER A 126 7.64 -2.95 17.31
CA SER A 126 6.68 -3.72 16.51
C SER A 126 7.04 -3.73 15.02
N ILE A 127 6.59 -4.74 14.27
CA ILE A 127 6.78 -4.83 12.80
C ILE A 127 6.34 -3.55 12.10
N ARG A 128 5.21 -2.97 12.52
CA ARG A 128 4.70 -1.73 11.96
C ARG A 128 5.67 -0.56 12.15
N GLU A 129 6.23 -0.42 13.34
CA GLU A 129 7.21 0.63 13.64
C GLU A 129 8.52 0.40 12.88
N LYS A 130 8.95 -0.85 12.72
CA LYS A 130 10.10 -1.20 11.88
C LYS A 130 9.90 -0.72 10.44
N ILE A 131 8.76 -1.06 9.84
CA ILE A 131 8.42 -0.64 8.47
C ILE A 131 8.34 0.90 8.38
N HIS A 132 7.75 1.56 9.37
CA HIS A 132 7.66 3.02 9.40
C HIS A 132 9.05 3.67 9.39
N LYS A 133 9.95 3.24 10.29
CA LYS A 133 11.33 3.73 10.35
C LYS A 133 12.10 3.50 9.03
N VAL A 134 11.91 2.36 8.39
CA VAL A 134 12.53 2.09 7.07
C VAL A 134 11.97 3.03 5.99
N ASN A 135 10.67 3.30 6.00
CA ASN A 135 10.06 4.25 5.06
C ASN A 135 10.56 5.68 5.27
N GLU A 136 10.73 6.11 6.53
CA GLU A 136 11.33 7.41 6.86
C GLU A 136 12.76 7.50 6.34
N LEU A 137 13.57 6.46 6.56
CA LEU A 137 14.95 6.37 6.05
C LEU A 137 14.99 6.49 4.52
N ILE A 138 14.11 5.79 3.80
CA ILE A 138 14.01 5.85 2.34
C ILE A 138 13.63 7.28 1.91
N ALA A 139 12.62 7.88 2.54
CA ALA A 139 12.16 9.21 2.20
C ALA A 139 13.22 10.31 2.44
N GLU A 140 14.02 10.17 3.50
CA GLU A 140 15.15 11.06 3.77
C GLU A 140 16.23 10.93 2.70
N HIS A 141 16.60 9.70 2.35
CA HIS A 141 17.58 9.44 1.29
C HIS A 141 17.10 9.96 -0.08
N GLU A 142 15.84 9.75 -0.44
CA GLU A 142 15.25 10.29 -1.67
C GLU A 142 15.36 11.83 -1.72
N LYS A 143 15.14 12.53 -0.62
CA LYS A 143 15.32 13.98 -0.52
C LYS A 143 16.77 14.40 -0.71
N GLU A 144 17.70 13.69 -0.07
CA GLU A 144 19.13 13.98 -0.19
C GLU A 144 19.63 13.91 -1.64
N ILE A 145 19.18 12.90 -2.40
CA ILE A 145 19.58 12.75 -3.81
C ILE A 145 18.81 13.65 -4.76
N ALA A 146 17.56 14.02 -4.43
CA ALA A 146 16.73 14.89 -5.28
C ALA A 146 17.06 16.37 -5.15
N ASN A 147 17.37 16.84 -3.94
CA ASN A 147 17.59 18.28 -3.68
C ASN A 147 18.69 18.92 -4.54
N PRO A 148 19.88 18.32 -4.73
CA PRO A 148 20.90 18.91 -5.60
C PRO A 148 20.45 19.11 -7.05
N LEU A 149 19.62 18.18 -7.57
CA LEU A 149 19.04 18.29 -8.91
C LEU A 149 18.00 19.41 -8.97
N LEU A 150 17.13 19.48 -7.96
CA LEU A 150 16.12 20.54 -7.86
C LEU A 150 16.78 21.93 -7.76
N ASP A 151 17.81 22.06 -6.94
CA ASP A 151 18.57 23.31 -6.80
C ASP A 151 19.23 23.71 -8.13
N TYR A 152 19.79 22.75 -8.87
CA TYR A 152 20.35 23.01 -10.18
C TYR A 152 19.31 23.47 -11.23
N LEU A 153 18.11 22.90 -11.18
CA LEU A 153 17.04 23.21 -12.15
C LEU A 153 16.30 24.52 -11.84
N THR A 154 16.38 25.03 -10.60
CA THR A 154 15.65 26.22 -10.14
C THR A 154 16.52 27.47 -10.06
N ASN A 155 17.84 27.35 -10.18
CA ASN A 155 18.82 28.44 -10.25
C ASN A 155 19.31 28.65 -11.68
#